data_222bb84656a46daaae452ff7b255cbde
#
_entry.id   222bb84656a46daaae452ff7b255cbde
#
_cell.length_a   1.000
_cell.length_b   1.000
_cell.length_c   1.000
_cell.angle_alpha   90.00
_cell.angle_beta   90.00
_cell.angle_gamma   90.00
#
_symmetry.space_group_name_H-M   'P 1'
#
loop_
_entity.id
_entity.type
_entity.pdbx_description
1 polymer ?
#
loop_
_entity_poly.entity_id
_entity_poly.type
_entity_poly.pdbx_seq_one_letter_code
_entity_poly.pdbx_strand_id
1 'polypeptide(L)'
;SAVIFDAAKDELYWAEKGAGAWMNDKRLRVSGRRHMHEALFATGVPFAAKTGLPATLQDLARLMPVCAGVRRLGSAALDLAWVAAGRYDGFWERNNKVWDIAAGLLLVKEAGGMVAPVRADGDILGSGSMICANDPLFEPLCKVIRGE
;
A
#
# COMPACT_ATOMS: atom_id res chain seq x y z
N SER A 1 16.62 -0.94 -8.26
CA SER A 1 15.53 -0.92 -9.23
C SER A 1 14.37 -1.80 -8.76
N ALA A 2 13.18 -1.53 -9.24
CA ALA A 2 11.97 -2.32 -9.00
C ALA A 2 11.18 -2.49 -10.30
N VAL A 3 10.57 -3.65 -10.48
CA VAL A 3 9.68 -3.94 -11.62
C VAL A 3 8.50 -4.77 -11.12
N ILE A 4 7.30 -4.39 -11.53
CA ILE A 4 6.06 -5.16 -11.36
C ILE A 4 5.33 -5.16 -12.70
N PHE A 5 4.92 -6.32 -13.18
CA PHE A 5 4.21 -6.44 -14.45
C PHE A 5 2.81 -7.03 -14.25
N ASP A 6 1.80 -6.25 -14.67
CA ASP A 6 0.41 -6.72 -14.77
C ASP A 6 0.16 -7.22 -16.19
N ALA A 7 0.29 -8.52 -16.38
CA ALA A 7 0.14 -9.14 -17.69
C ALA A 7 -1.30 -9.05 -18.25
N ALA A 8 -2.30 -8.95 -17.37
CA ALA A 8 -3.69 -8.86 -17.79
C ALA A 8 -4.04 -7.49 -18.40
N LYS A 9 -3.33 -6.45 -17.98
CA LYS A 9 -3.53 -5.07 -18.46
C LYS A 9 -2.40 -4.57 -19.36
N ASP A 10 -1.34 -5.37 -19.53
CA ASP A 10 -0.11 -4.97 -20.23
C ASP A 10 0.49 -3.69 -19.65
N GLU A 11 0.54 -3.63 -18.31
CA GLU A 11 1.07 -2.51 -17.56
C GLU A 11 2.39 -2.89 -16.87
N LEU A 12 3.48 -2.31 -17.30
CA LEU A 12 4.81 -2.46 -16.70
C LEU A 12 5.08 -1.28 -15.75
N TYR A 13 5.11 -1.56 -14.45
CA TYR A 13 5.49 -0.61 -13.42
C TYR A 13 6.96 -0.77 -13.10
N TRP A 14 7.72 0.32 -13.11
CA TRP A 14 9.13 0.27 -12.79
C TRP A 14 9.60 1.53 -12.09
N ALA A 15 10.65 1.41 -11.29
CA ALA A 15 11.28 2.52 -10.59
C ALA A 15 12.78 2.29 -10.42
N GLU A 16 13.51 3.39 -10.41
CA GLU A 16 14.89 3.45 -9.92
C GLU A 16 14.99 4.48 -8.81
N LYS A 17 15.78 4.16 -7.79
CA LYS A 17 16.01 5.06 -6.66
C LYS A 17 16.59 6.40 -7.16
N GLY A 18 15.86 7.48 -6.88
CA GLY A 18 16.22 8.84 -7.30
C GLY A 18 15.81 9.23 -8.73
N ALA A 19 15.26 8.29 -9.53
CA ALA A 19 14.83 8.55 -10.91
C ALA A 19 13.31 8.58 -11.10
N GLY A 20 12.56 8.25 -10.05
CA GLY A 20 11.11 8.24 -10.08
C GLY A 20 10.50 6.88 -10.39
N ALA A 21 9.18 6.84 -10.44
CA ALA A 21 8.38 5.68 -10.78
C ALA A 21 7.61 5.89 -12.08
N TRP A 22 7.41 4.82 -12.84
CA TRP A 22 6.85 4.85 -14.18
C TRP A 22 5.90 3.67 -14.40
N MET A 23 4.88 3.87 -15.22
CA MET A 23 4.04 2.81 -15.78
C MET A 23 4.13 2.93 -17.31
N ASN A 24 4.71 1.92 -17.97
CA ASN A 24 5.10 2.03 -19.37
C ASN A 24 5.94 3.31 -19.56
N ASP A 25 5.49 4.25 -20.37
CA ASP A 25 6.18 5.53 -20.63
C ASP A 25 5.68 6.70 -19.78
N LYS A 26 4.72 6.46 -18.87
CA LYS A 26 4.10 7.50 -18.07
C LYS A 26 4.70 7.56 -16.67
N ARG A 27 5.13 8.76 -16.27
CA ARG A 27 5.60 8.98 -14.91
C ARG A 27 4.46 8.88 -13.92
N LEU A 28 4.70 8.14 -12.84
CA LEU A 28 3.73 7.94 -11.78
C LEU A 28 3.84 9.01 -10.68
N ARG A 29 2.69 9.30 -10.09
CA ARG A 29 2.54 10.06 -8.86
C ARG A 29 1.43 9.44 -8.04
N VAL A 30 1.61 9.40 -6.72
CA VAL A 30 0.54 9.05 -5.79
C VAL A 30 -0.62 10.04 -5.92
N SER A 31 -1.80 9.66 -5.44
CA SER A 31 -3.00 10.49 -5.54
C SER A 31 -2.86 11.84 -4.82
N GLY A 32 -3.65 12.80 -5.21
CA GLY A 32 -3.78 14.10 -4.54
C GLY A 32 -4.91 14.19 -3.54
N ARG A 33 -5.56 13.07 -3.18
CA ARG A 33 -6.68 13.05 -2.23
C ARG A 33 -6.23 13.47 -0.84
N ARG A 34 -7.06 14.23 -0.13
CA ARG A 34 -6.67 14.85 1.14
C ARG A 34 -7.52 14.42 2.35
N HIS A 35 -8.70 13.86 2.12
CA HIS A 35 -9.65 13.57 3.18
C HIS A 35 -9.93 12.07 3.28
N MET A 36 -9.85 11.53 4.49
CA MET A 36 -10.05 10.10 4.76
C MET A 36 -11.40 9.60 4.25
N HIS A 37 -12.48 10.35 4.46
CA HIS A 37 -13.84 9.94 4.07
C HIS A 37 -14.05 9.83 2.55
N GLU A 38 -13.14 10.36 1.75
CA GLU A 38 -13.12 10.25 0.29
C GLU A 38 -12.12 9.19 -0.21
N ALA A 39 -11.28 8.66 0.68
CA ALA A 39 -10.15 7.83 0.31
C ALA A 39 -10.55 6.39 0.04
N LEU A 40 -9.94 5.82 -0.99
CA LEU A 40 -10.03 4.41 -1.35
C LEU A 40 -8.72 3.71 -1.00
N PHE A 41 -8.80 2.77 -0.07
CA PHE A 41 -7.65 1.99 0.38
C PHE A 41 -7.69 0.56 -0.17
N ALA A 42 -6.54 -0.10 -0.14
CA ALA A 42 -6.43 -1.53 -0.43
C ALA A 42 -5.74 -2.27 0.72
N THR A 43 -6.02 -3.56 0.83
CA THR A 43 -5.42 -4.45 1.84
C THR A 43 -5.41 -5.89 1.37
N GLY A 44 -4.64 -6.73 2.03
CA GLY A 44 -4.77 -8.18 1.98
C GLY A 44 -5.48 -8.71 3.23
N VAL A 45 -6.24 -9.77 3.06
CA VAL A 45 -6.90 -10.49 4.16
C VAL A 45 -6.35 -11.91 4.19
N PRO A 46 -5.90 -12.42 5.36
CA PRO A 46 -5.42 -13.78 5.45
C PRO A 46 -6.56 -14.78 5.33
N PHE A 47 -6.43 -15.73 4.39
CA PHE A 47 -7.33 -16.86 4.18
C PHE A 47 -6.61 -18.17 4.45
N ALA A 48 -7.34 -19.29 4.43
CA ALA A 48 -6.81 -20.65 4.51
C ALA A 48 -5.88 -20.87 5.71
N ALA A 49 -6.36 -20.57 6.91
CA ALA A 49 -5.65 -20.77 8.18
C ALA A 49 -4.33 -19.98 8.32
N LYS A 50 -4.09 -18.95 7.50
CA LYS A 50 -3.00 -18.01 7.72
C LYS A 50 -3.22 -17.21 9.00
N THR A 51 -2.12 -16.90 9.69
CA THR A 51 -2.16 -16.11 10.93
C THR A 51 -2.48 -14.63 10.66
N GLY A 52 -2.98 -13.94 11.68
CA GLY A 52 -3.17 -12.48 11.64
C GLY A 52 -4.57 -12.00 11.30
N LEU A 53 -5.55 -12.91 11.11
CA LEU A 53 -6.93 -12.53 10.81
C LEU A 53 -7.56 -11.61 11.88
N PRO A 54 -7.44 -11.86 13.19
CA PRO A 54 -8.02 -10.97 14.20
C PRO A 54 -7.50 -9.53 14.10
N ALA A 55 -6.18 -9.35 13.89
CA ALA A 55 -5.58 -8.02 13.74
C ALA A 55 -6.08 -7.32 12.48
N THR A 56 -6.16 -8.04 11.36
CA THR A 56 -6.69 -7.50 10.09
C THR A 56 -8.16 -7.09 10.22
N LEU A 57 -8.99 -7.88 10.91
CA LEU A 57 -10.39 -7.53 11.16
C LEU A 57 -10.52 -6.29 12.05
N GLN A 58 -9.65 -6.13 13.04
CA GLN A 58 -9.60 -4.92 13.85
C GLN A 58 -9.20 -3.68 13.02
N ASP A 59 -8.22 -3.82 12.16
CA ASP A 59 -7.83 -2.74 11.24
C ASP A 59 -9.01 -2.30 10.37
N LEU A 60 -9.72 -3.26 9.77
CA LEU A 60 -10.91 -3.02 8.97
C LEU A 60 -12.02 -2.35 9.79
N ALA A 61 -12.29 -2.83 10.99
CA ALA A 61 -13.32 -2.27 11.87
C ALA A 61 -13.05 -0.79 12.22
N ARG A 62 -11.77 -0.39 12.35
CA ARG A 62 -11.39 1.01 12.58
C ARG A 62 -11.44 1.87 11.33
N LEU A 63 -11.03 1.31 10.17
CA LEU A 63 -10.87 2.08 8.94
C LEU A 63 -12.19 2.25 8.16
N MET A 64 -13.00 1.21 8.07
CA MET A 64 -14.23 1.23 7.26
C MET A 64 -15.19 2.39 7.60
N PRO A 65 -15.40 2.77 8.88
CA PRO A 65 -16.28 3.88 9.20
C PRO A 65 -15.78 5.27 8.75
N VAL A 66 -14.50 5.41 8.44
CA VAL A 66 -13.86 6.72 8.19
C VAL A 66 -13.31 6.90 6.78
N CYS A 67 -13.47 5.91 5.91
CA CYS A 67 -13.01 5.96 4.52
C CYS A 67 -14.15 5.73 3.52
N ALA A 68 -13.91 6.03 2.23
CA ALA A 68 -14.89 5.78 1.18
C ALA A 68 -15.00 4.30 0.81
N GLY A 69 -13.93 3.54 0.98
CA GLY A 69 -13.95 2.11 0.69
C GLY A 69 -12.61 1.42 0.85
N VAL A 70 -12.68 0.08 0.88
CA VAL A 70 -11.52 -0.79 0.93
C VAL A 70 -11.64 -1.83 -0.18
N ARG A 71 -10.55 -2.13 -0.85
CA ARG A 71 -10.45 -3.16 -1.89
C ARG A 71 -9.49 -4.27 -1.47
N ARG A 72 -9.79 -5.47 -1.89
CA ARG A 72 -8.95 -6.65 -1.70
C ARG A 72 -8.81 -7.37 -3.04
N LEU A 73 -7.75 -7.06 -3.80
CA LEU A 73 -7.49 -7.68 -5.10
C LEU A 73 -6.73 -9.00 -4.98
N GLY A 74 -5.95 -9.18 -3.93
CA GLY A 74 -5.21 -10.42 -3.68
C GLY A 74 -3.77 -10.44 -4.21
N SER A 75 -3.21 -9.28 -4.57
CA SER A 75 -1.81 -9.12 -4.96
C SER A 75 -1.25 -7.85 -4.32
N ALA A 76 -0.45 -8.01 -3.26
CA ALA A 76 0.21 -6.88 -2.60
C ALA A 76 1.10 -6.08 -3.57
N ALA A 77 1.79 -6.75 -4.48
CA ALA A 77 2.62 -6.09 -5.49
C ALA A 77 1.80 -5.16 -6.39
N LEU A 78 0.66 -5.63 -6.91
CA LEU A 78 -0.23 -4.80 -7.72
C LEU A 78 -0.93 -3.71 -6.90
N ASP A 79 -1.34 -3.99 -5.66
CA ASP A 79 -1.93 -2.99 -4.77
C ASP A 79 -0.96 -1.82 -4.55
N LEU A 80 0.31 -2.11 -4.29
CA LEU A 80 1.36 -1.10 -4.13
C LEU A 80 1.63 -0.32 -5.43
N ALA A 81 1.67 -1.01 -6.58
CA ALA A 81 1.80 -0.36 -7.88
C ALA A 81 0.64 0.61 -8.15
N TRP A 82 -0.58 0.25 -7.74
CA TRP A 82 -1.76 1.09 -7.89
C TRP A 82 -1.79 2.27 -6.92
N VAL A 83 -1.21 2.14 -5.72
CA VAL A 83 -0.94 3.31 -4.86
C VAL A 83 0.03 4.26 -5.54
N ALA A 84 1.14 3.74 -6.07
CA ALA A 84 2.12 4.55 -6.80
C ALA A 84 1.51 5.26 -8.03
N ALA A 85 0.52 4.63 -8.68
CA ALA A 85 -0.20 5.19 -9.82
C ALA A 85 -1.36 6.13 -9.44
N GLY A 86 -1.64 6.31 -8.15
CA GLY A 86 -2.76 7.15 -7.68
C GLY A 86 -4.14 6.54 -7.88
N ARG A 87 -4.23 5.25 -8.18
CA ARG A 87 -5.52 4.53 -8.33
C ARG A 87 -6.10 4.15 -6.97
N TYR A 88 -5.24 3.86 -5.99
CA TYR A 88 -5.57 3.79 -4.57
C TYR A 88 -4.89 4.94 -3.84
N ASP A 89 -5.49 5.37 -2.74
CA ASP A 89 -4.97 6.45 -1.92
C ASP A 89 -3.98 5.96 -0.85
N GLY A 90 -4.04 4.67 -0.53
CA GLY A 90 -3.12 4.00 0.36
C GLY A 90 -3.37 2.48 0.44
N PHE A 91 -2.47 1.81 1.12
CA PHE A 91 -2.48 0.35 1.31
C PHE A 91 -1.88 0.02 2.66
N TRP A 92 -2.43 -1.00 3.31
CA TRP A 92 -1.78 -1.64 4.46
C TRP A 92 -1.96 -3.16 4.37
N GLU A 93 -1.00 -3.88 4.85
CA GLU A 93 -1.11 -5.34 5.00
C GLU A 93 -0.11 -5.83 6.03
N ARG A 94 -0.44 -6.96 6.68
CA ARG A 94 0.39 -7.60 7.69
C ARG A 94 0.95 -8.93 7.15
N ASN A 95 2.16 -9.27 7.60
CA ASN A 95 2.77 -10.59 7.39
C ASN A 95 3.00 -10.96 5.90
N ASN A 96 3.26 -9.98 5.05
CA ASN A 96 3.70 -10.23 3.68
C ASN A 96 5.08 -10.87 3.62
N LYS A 97 5.37 -11.52 2.54
CA LYS A 97 6.74 -11.92 2.23
C LYS A 97 7.49 -10.76 1.57
N VAL A 98 8.81 -10.72 1.76
CA VAL A 98 9.63 -9.64 1.22
C VAL A 98 9.48 -9.49 -0.30
N TRP A 99 9.36 -10.59 -1.03
CA TRP A 99 9.19 -10.59 -2.48
C TRP A 99 7.83 -10.07 -2.96
N ASP A 100 6.82 -10.03 -2.08
CA ASP A 100 5.52 -9.45 -2.40
C ASP A 100 5.51 -7.91 -2.30
N ILE A 101 6.41 -7.32 -1.50
CA ILE A 101 6.36 -5.90 -1.17
C ILE A 101 7.60 -5.10 -1.56
N ALA A 102 8.77 -5.71 -1.70
CA ALA A 102 10.03 -4.98 -1.89
C ALA A 102 10.01 -4.05 -3.11
N ALA A 103 9.53 -4.52 -4.25
CA ALA A 103 9.41 -3.72 -5.46
C ALA A 103 8.39 -2.58 -5.30
N GLY A 104 7.23 -2.89 -4.72
CA GLY A 104 6.16 -1.92 -4.48
C GLY A 104 6.56 -0.80 -3.52
N LEU A 105 7.38 -1.11 -2.50
CA LEU A 105 7.92 -0.10 -1.58
C LEU A 105 8.72 0.97 -2.32
N LEU A 106 9.57 0.56 -3.24
CA LEU A 106 10.36 1.50 -4.04
C LEU A 106 9.45 2.31 -4.99
N LEU A 107 8.50 1.65 -5.67
CA LEU A 107 7.54 2.32 -6.55
C LEU A 107 6.78 3.43 -5.81
N VAL A 108 6.22 3.14 -4.64
CA VAL A 108 5.46 4.11 -3.83
C VAL A 108 6.35 5.30 -3.42
N LYS A 109 7.56 5.03 -2.92
CA LYS A 109 8.49 6.10 -2.53
C LYS A 109 8.88 6.98 -3.71
N GLU A 110 9.23 6.40 -4.85
CA GLU A 110 9.63 7.13 -6.04
C GLU A 110 8.45 7.86 -6.73
N ALA A 111 7.21 7.45 -6.45
CA ALA A 111 6.00 8.17 -6.86
C ALA A 111 5.60 9.30 -5.89
N GLY A 112 6.37 9.53 -4.84
CA GLY A 112 6.13 10.57 -3.84
C GLY A 112 5.24 10.16 -2.69
N GLY A 113 4.98 8.86 -2.50
CA GLY A 113 4.25 8.32 -1.36
C GLY A 113 5.14 8.09 -0.13
N MET A 114 4.50 7.91 1.00
CA MET A 114 5.13 7.62 2.28
C MET A 114 4.89 6.17 2.68
N VAL A 115 5.84 5.59 3.38
CA VAL A 115 5.82 4.18 3.80
C VAL A 115 6.30 4.06 5.25
N ALA A 116 5.59 3.27 6.06
CA ALA A 116 6.01 2.94 7.41
C ALA A 116 5.67 1.49 7.78
N PRO A 117 6.35 0.92 8.77
CA PRO A 117 5.90 -0.34 9.37
C PRO A 117 4.57 -0.13 10.10
N VAL A 118 3.77 -1.20 10.22
CA VAL A 118 2.54 -1.16 11.01
C VAL A 118 2.84 -0.85 12.47
N ARG A 119 3.81 -1.52 13.09
CA ARG A 119 4.34 -1.13 14.40
C ARG A 119 5.36 -0.01 14.22
N ALA A 120 5.23 1.06 14.98
CA ALA A 120 6.10 2.23 14.83
C ALA A 120 7.60 1.92 15.00
N ASP A 121 7.92 0.94 15.84
CA ASP A 121 9.28 0.43 16.10
C ASP A 121 9.67 -0.78 15.24
N GLY A 122 8.86 -1.12 14.25
CA GLY A 122 9.04 -2.32 13.43
C GLY A 122 9.97 -2.13 12.24
N ASP A 123 10.31 -3.27 11.63
CA ASP A 123 10.99 -3.34 10.34
C ASP A 123 10.03 -3.90 9.28
N ILE A 124 9.86 -3.18 8.18
CA ILE A 124 8.93 -3.57 7.11
C ILE A 124 9.36 -4.87 6.46
N LEU A 125 10.63 -4.99 6.08
CA LEU A 125 11.10 -6.16 5.33
C LEU A 125 11.18 -7.40 6.21
N GLY A 126 11.54 -7.25 7.47
CA GLY A 126 11.58 -8.36 8.42
C GLY A 126 10.20 -8.84 8.86
N SER A 127 9.26 -7.92 9.11
CA SER A 127 7.90 -8.28 9.54
C SER A 127 6.93 -8.54 8.40
N GLY A 128 7.19 -7.99 7.23
CA GLY A 128 6.25 -7.99 6.11
C GLY A 128 5.00 -7.13 6.34
N SER A 129 5.01 -6.29 7.38
CA SER A 129 3.84 -5.50 7.79
C SER A 129 4.07 -4.02 7.53
N MET A 130 3.23 -3.43 6.69
CA MET A 130 3.44 -2.07 6.20
C MET A 130 2.17 -1.27 6.03
N ILE A 131 2.34 0.05 6.02
CA ILE A 131 1.33 1.05 5.67
C ILE A 131 1.97 1.99 4.65
N CYS A 132 1.24 2.36 3.61
CA CYS A 132 1.65 3.42 2.71
C CYS A 132 0.45 4.25 2.24
N ALA A 133 0.71 5.51 1.93
CA ALA A 133 -0.28 6.43 1.38
C ALA A 133 0.41 7.65 0.75
N ASN A 134 -0.37 8.52 0.13
CA ASN A 134 0.06 9.88 -0.18
C ASN A 134 0.28 10.70 1.12
N ASP A 135 0.96 11.82 1.03
CA ASP A 135 1.36 12.61 2.21
C ASP A 135 0.16 13.05 3.09
N PRO A 136 -0.94 13.63 2.56
CA PRO A 136 -2.05 14.07 3.42
C PRO A 136 -2.77 12.96 4.19
N LEU A 137 -2.79 11.74 3.65
CA LEU A 137 -3.52 10.61 4.23
C LEU A 137 -2.64 9.69 5.07
N PHE A 138 -1.31 9.83 4.97
CA PHE A 138 -0.37 8.89 5.57
C PHE A 138 -0.47 8.83 7.11
N GLU A 139 -0.34 9.98 7.77
CA GLU A 139 -0.43 10.03 9.24
C GLU A 139 -1.81 9.63 9.77
N PRO A 140 -2.93 10.13 9.21
CA PRO A 140 -4.26 9.67 9.58
C PRO A 140 -4.45 8.16 9.42
N LEU A 141 -3.98 7.58 8.32
CA LEU A 141 -4.05 6.13 8.09
C LEU A 141 -3.22 5.36 9.13
N CYS A 142 -1.99 5.81 9.41
CA CYS A 142 -1.15 5.17 10.42
C CYS A 142 -1.82 5.14 11.80
N LYS A 143 -2.43 6.25 12.24
CA LYS A 143 -3.16 6.34 13.51
C LYS A 143 -4.32 5.35 13.56
N VAL A 144 -5.14 5.31 12.51
CA VAL A 144 -6.28 4.39 12.44
C VAL A 144 -5.82 2.93 12.52
N ILE A 145 -4.83 2.53 11.72
CA ILE A 145 -4.34 1.14 11.68
C ILE A 145 -3.66 0.75 13.00
N ARG A 146 -2.96 1.65 13.65
CA ARG A 146 -2.31 1.41 14.94
C ARG A 146 -3.28 1.45 16.13
N GLY A 147 -4.47 2.04 15.94
CA GLY A 147 -5.46 2.23 17.00
C GLY A 147 -5.07 3.35 17.98
N GLU A 148 -4.46 4.39 17.46
CA GLU A 148 -4.04 5.60 18.18
C GLU A 148 -5.10 6.71 18.08
#